data_573782871ee5a815a3ab352671a5fc91
#
_entry.id   573782871ee5a815a3ab352671a5fc91
#
_cell.length_a   1.000
_cell.length_b   1.000
_cell.length_c   1.000
_cell.angle_alpha   90.00
_cell.angle_beta   90.00
_cell.angle_gamma   90.00
#
_symmetry.space_group_name_H-M   'P 1'
#
loop_
_entity.id
_entity.type
_entity.pdbx_description
1 polymer ?
#
loop_
_entity_poly.entity_id
_entity_poly.type
_entity_poly.pdbx_seq_one_letter_code
_entity_poly.pdbx_strand_id
1 'polypeptide(L)'
;MSQMPPPPPGQPAPMGGAPGAVGSNKNLYTILAWALFPPIGSLIFLFVGKDDADVKYNAANATVIHGAALVIYIILWVLAVVTVGILAFLPLLWYIVWLVIWVVGLILALQAGGRRFAFPGILGIASKYVPMVESWAK
;
A
#
# COMPACT_ATOMS: atom_id res chain seq x y z
N MET A 1 24.61 -20.88 18.80
CA MET A 1 23.66 -19.89 18.20
C MET A 1 24.14 -18.50 18.58
N SER A 2 24.54 -17.72 17.60
CA SER A 2 24.90 -16.33 17.82
C SER A 2 23.63 -15.52 18.10
N GLN A 3 23.47 -15.06 19.33
CA GLN A 3 22.44 -14.08 19.62
C GLN A 3 22.82 -12.77 18.94
N MET A 4 21.88 -12.19 18.19
CA MET A 4 22.06 -10.84 17.66
C MET A 4 22.29 -9.88 18.83
N PRO A 5 23.29 -8.98 18.76
CA PRO A 5 23.48 -7.97 19.79
C PRO A 5 22.21 -7.11 19.90
N PRO A 6 21.85 -6.67 21.12
CA PRO A 6 20.69 -5.79 21.29
C PRO A 6 20.89 -4.51 20.48
N PRO A 7 19.81 -3.97 19.88
CA PRO A 7 19.91 -2.73 19.11
C PRO A 7 20.36 -1.58 20.05
N PRO A 8 21.16 -0.65 19.53
CA PRO A 8 21.59 0.50 20.32
C PRO A 8 20.40 1.30 20.82
N PRO A 9 20.53 1.93 22.01
CA PRO A 9 19.48 2.76 22.57
C PRO A 9 19.08 3.88 21.60
N GLY A 10 17.76 4.04 21.36
CA GLY A 10 17.23 5.08 20.48
C GLY A 10 16.93 4.66 19.06
N GLN A 11 17.28 3.44 18.63
CA GLN A 11 16.77 2.92 17.36
C GLN A 11 15.42 2.22 17.58
N PRO A 12 14.42 2.46 16.71
CA PRO A 12 13.21 1.67 16.74
C PRO A 12 13.58 0.18 16.57
N ALA A 13 12.95 -0.67 17.36
CA ALA A 13 13.12 -2.12 17.22
C ALA A 13 12.93 -2.51 15.74
N PRO A 14 13.78 -3.41 15.20
CA PRO A 14 13.57 -3.88 13.85
C PRO A 14 12.16 -4.43 13.76
N MET A 15 11.37 -3.85 12.87
CA MET A 15 10.02 -4.32 12.60
C MET A 15 10.12 -5.60 11.76
N GLY A 16 10.52 -6.67 12.41
CA GLY A 16 10.47 -8.00 11.83
C GLY A 16 9.20 -8.67 12.28
N GLY A 17 8.35 -9.09 11.36
CA GLY A 17 7.25 -9.98 11.68
C GLY A 17 7.77 -11.28 12.28
N ALA A 18 6.95 -11.93 13.12
CA ALA A 18 7.25 -13.27 13.58
C ALA A 18 7.49 -14.20 12.38
N PRO A 19 8.41 -15.17 12.48
CA PRO A 19 8.57 -16.19 11.43
C PRO A 19 7.24 -16.95 11.30
N GLY A 20 6.58 -16.72 10.18
CA GLY A 20 5.29 -17.32 9.85
C GLY A 20 5.27 -17.82 8.42
N ALA A 21 4.10 -18.11 7.89
CA ALA A 21 3.91 -18.59 6.51
C ALA A 21 4.48 -17.61 5.45
N VAL A 22 4.63 -16.34 5.80
CA VAL A 22 5.20 -15.32 4.92
C VAL A 22 6.72 -15.33 4.93
N GLY A 23 7.38 -15.54 6.07
CA GLY A 23 8.83 -15.72 6.23
C GLY A 23 9.68 -14.81 5.33
N SER A 24 10.54 -15.44 4.52
CA SER A 24 11.41 -14.75 3.55
C SER A 24 10.64 -14.13 2.37
N ASN A 25 9.37 -14.46 2.17
CA ASN A 25 8.57 -13.96 1.07
C ASN A 25 7.90 -12.61 1.36
N LYS A 26 8.11 -12.01 2.53
CA LYS A 26 7.45 -10.75 2.88
C LYS A 26 7.79 -9.60 1.92
N ASN A 27 9.00 -9.57 1.37
CA ASN A 27 9.37 -8.61 0.34
C ASN A 27 8.55 -8.83 -0.93
N LEU A 28 8.45 -10.07 -1.38
CA LEU A 28 7.64 -10.43 -2.55
C LEU A 28 6.17 -10.08 -2.34
N TYR A 29 5.60 -10.41 -1.18
CA TYR A 29 4.20 -10.10 -0.88
C TYR A 29 3.94 -8.60 -0.84
N THR A 30 4.85 -7.82 -0.27
CA THR A 30 4.77 -6.35 -0.28
C THR A 30 4.79 -5.80 -1.71
N ILE A 31 5.72 -6.30 -2.54
CA ILE A 31 5.81 -5.89 -3.95
C ILE A 31 4.53 -6.25 -4.71
N LEU A 32 4.02 -7.47 -4.55
CA LEU A 32 2.81 -7.92 -5.22
C LEU A 32 1.56 -7.15 -4.76
N ALA A 33 1.50 -6.77 -3.48
CA ALA A 33 0.42 -5.92 -2.97
C ALA A 33 0.34 -4.57 -3.71
N TRP A 34 1.46 -4.04 -4.15
CA TRP A 34 1.53 -2.79 -4.92
C TRP A 34 1.45 -3.01 -6.43
N ALA A 35 1.99 -4.14 -6.94
CA ALA A 35 2.10 -4.39 -8.37
C ALA A 35 0.80 -4.87 -9.01
N LEU A 36 0.06 -5.77 -8.33
CA LEU A 36 -1.10 -6.43 -8.90
C LEU A 36 -2.33 -5.51 -8.85
N PHE A 37 -2.93 -5.27 -10.00
CA PHE A 37 -4.20 -4.56 -10.19
C PHE A 37 -4.70 -3.78 -8.97
N PRO A 38 -4.22 -2.56 -8.73
CA PRO A 38 -4.67 -1.79 -7.56
C PRO A 38 -6.17 -1.46 -7.63
N PRO A 39 -6.93 -1.62 -6.56
CA PRO A 39 -6.54 -2.06 -5.21
C PRO A 39 -6.66 -3.56 -4.96
N ILE A 40 -6.95 -4.39 -5.95
CA ILE A 40 -7.26 -5.82 -5.79
C ILE A 40 -6.05 -6.57 -5.20
N GLY A 41 -4.86 -6.36 -5.74
CA GLY A 41 -3.64 -6.98 -5.24
C GLY A 41 -3.38 -6.66 -3.78
N SER A 42 -3.56 -5.40 -3.40
CA SER A 42 -3.36 -4.99 -2.01
C SER A 42 -4.36 -5.65 -1.05
N LEU A 43 -5.61 -5.81 -1.47
CA LEU A 43 -6.62 -6.52 -0.69
C LEU A 43 -6.27 -8.00 -0.54
N ILE A 44 -5.85 -8.66 -1.62
CA ILE A 44 -5.44 -10.07 -1.55
C ILE A 44 -4.30 -10.24 -0.53
N PHE A 45 -3.26 -9.43 -0.64
CA PHE A 45 -2.10 -9.57 0.25
C PHE A 45 -2.33 -9.04 1.67
N LEU A 46 -3.34 -8.21 1.88
CA LEU A 46 -3.82 -7.87 3.22
C LEU A 46 -4.30 -9.11 3.98
N PHE A 47 -5.02 -10.00 3.31
CA PHE A 47 -5.54 -11.23 3.92
C PHE A 47 -4.53 -12.38 3.90
N VAL A 48 -3.80 -12.55 2.80
CA VAL A 48 -2.78 -13.61 2.66
C VAL A 48 -1.60 -13.36 3.60
N GLY A 49 -1.17 -12.11 3.73
CA GLY A 49 -0.04 -11.71 4.57
C GLY A 49 -0.42 -11.26 5.98
N LYS A 50 -1.63 -11.53 6.45
CA LYS A 50 -2.16 -11.01 7.72
C LYS A 50 -1.34 -11.36 8.96
N ASP A 51 -0.60 -12.47 8.90
CA ASP A 51 0.20 -12.97 10.01
C ASP A 51 1.58 -12.30 10.11
N ASP A 52 1.99 -11.55 9.08
CA ASP A 52 3.18 -10.71 9.11
C ASP A 52 2.78 -9.24 9.22
N ALA A 53 3.19 -8.61 10.33
CA ALA A 53 2.80 -7.23 10.62
C ALA A 53 3.28 -6.22 9.57
N ASP A 54 4.41 -6.46 8.93
CA ASP A 54 4.96 -5.55 7.92
C ASP A 54 4.24 -5.70 6.58
N VAL A 55 3.97 -6.93 6.16
CA VAL A 55 3.19 -7.21 4.94
C VAL A 55 1.78 -6.66 5.08
N LYS A 56 1.14 -6.92 6.21
CA LYS A 56 -0.20 -6.42 6.53
C LYS A 56 -0.26 -4.91 6.47
N TYR A 57 0.70 -4.23 7.10
CA TYR A 57 0.79 -2.77 7.07
C TYR A 57 0.95 -2.24 5.64
N ASN A 58 1.90 -2.78 4.87
CA ASN A 58 2.18 -2.33 3.51
C ASN A 58 0.99 -2.58 2.57
N ALA A 59 0.32 -3.73 2.72
CA ALA A 59 -0.88 -4.04 1.95
C ALA A 59 -2.05 -3.13 2.33
N ALA A 60 -2.25 -2.84 3.62
CA ALA A 60 -3.26 -1.90 4.08
C ALA A 60 -2.98 -0.47 3.58
N ASN A 61 -1.73 -0.03 3.60
CA ASN A 61 -1.33 1.27 3.07
C ASN A 61 -1.60 1.38 1.57
N ALA A 62 -1.26 0.36 0.80
CA ALA A 62 -1.59 0.28 -0.62
C ALA A 62 -3.11 0.30 -0.86
N THR A 63 -3.88 -0.40 -0.03
CA THR A 63 -5.35 -0.41 -0.10
C THR A 63 -5.94 0.98 0.15
N VAL A 64 -5.44 1.71 1.14
CA VAL A 64 -5.90 3.08 1.43
C VAL A 64 -5.62 4.00 0.24
N ILE A 65 -4.41 4.00 -0.27
CA ILE A 65 -3.98 4.89 -1.36
C ILE A 65 -4.74 4.57 -2.66
N HIS A 66 -4.74 3.31 -3.06
CA HIS A 66 -5.40 2.91 -4.31
C HIS A 66 -6.92 2.89 -4.19
N GLY A 67 -7.46 2.61 -3.00
CA GLY A 67 -8.89 2.71 -2.72
C GLY A 67 -9.38 4.15 -2.83
N ALA A 68 -8.66 5.11 -2.24
CA ALA A 68 -8.96 6.53 -2.37
C ALA A 68 -8.85 7.00 -3.83
N ALA A 69 -7.81 6.58 -4.53
CA ALA A 69 -7.63 6.90 -5.95
C ALA A 69 -8.78 6.37 -6.81
N LEU A 70 -9.24 5.15 -6.54
CA LEU A 70 -10.39 4.54 -7.23
C LEU A 70 -11.68 5.32 -6.96
N VAL A 71 -11.93 5.72 -5.72
CA VAL A 71 -13.12 6.53 -5.38
C VAL A 71 -13.11 7.85 -6.14
N ILE A 72 -11.98 8.54 -6.17
CA ILE A 72 -11.84 9.78 -6.94
C ILE A 72 -12.09 9.52 -8.43
N TYR A 73 -11.55 8.45 -8.98
CA TYR A 73 -11.75 8.06 -10.39
C TYR A 73 -13.23 7.86 -10.71
N ILE A 74 -13.97 7.16 -9.84
CA ILE A 74 -15.42 6.96 -10.00
C ILE A 74 -16.16 8.28 -9.97
N ILE A 75 -15.84 9.18 -9.02
CA ILE A 75 -16.47 10.51 -8.92
C ILE A 75 -16.24 11.31 -10.20
N LEU A 76 -15.03 11.29 -10.74
CA LEU A 76 -14.71 12.02 -11.97
C LEU A 76 -15.45 11.44 -13.19
N TRP A 77 -15.69 10.13 -13.23
CA TRP A 77 -16.53 9.52 -14.26
C TRP A 77 -18.01 9.94 -14.14
N VAL A 78 -18.54 10.00 -12.91
CA VAL A 78 -19.89 10.51 -12.69
C VAL A 78 -20.00 11.95 -13.18
N LEU A 79 -19.02 12.80 -12.87
CA LEU A 79 -19.00 14.18 -13.35
C LEU A 79 -18.92 14.25 -14.89
N ALA A 80 -18.13 13.40 -15.53
CA ALA A 80 -18.05 13.33 -16.98
C ALA A 80 -19.39 12.98 -17.61
N VAL A 81 -20.11 12.01 -17.05
CA VAL A 81 -21.44 11.60 -17.54
C VAL A 81 -22.47 12.74 -17.32
N VAL A 82 -22.54 13.32 -16.11
CA VAL A 82 -23.50 14.37 -15.77
C VAL A 82 -23.29 15.62 -16.65
N THR A 83 -22.06 15.91 -17.03
CA THR A 83 -21.75 17.06 -17.91
C THR A 83 -21.83 16.73 -19.40
N VAL A 84 -22.45 15.58 -19.76
CA VAL A 84 -22.61 15.14 -21.15
C VAL A 84 -21.25 15.08 -21.89
N GLY A 85 -20.22 14.65 -21.18
CA GLY A 85 -18.88 14.46 -21.73
C GLY A 85 -17.97 15.69 -21.70
N ILE A 86 -18.45 16.86 -21.30
CA ILE A 86 -17.61 18.08 -21.24
C ILE A 86 -16.38 17.87 -20.35
N LEU A 87 -16.55 17.16 -19.23
CA LEU A 87 -15.48 16.89 -18.28
C LEU A 87 -14.83 15.51 -18.47
N ALA A 88 -15.03 14.86 -19.62
CA ALA A 88 -14.51 13.51 -19.87
C ALA A 88 -12.97 13.42 -19.85
N PHE A 89 -12.27 14.55 -19.99
CA PHE A 89 -10.81 14.60 -19.88
C PHE A 89 -10.30 14.40 -18.43
N LEU A 90 -11.13 14.69 -17.41
CA LEU A 90 -10.72 14.61 -16.01
C LEU A 90 -10.39 13.18 -15.54
N PRO A 91 -11.22 12.15 -15.83
CA PRO A 91 -10.84 10.77 -15.51
C PRO A 91 -9.53 10.35 -16.17
N LEU A 92 -9.27 10.80 -17.40
CA LEU A 92 -8.02 10.48 -18.10
C LEU A 92 -6.81 11.13 -17.41
N LEU A 93 -6.90 12.40 -17.05
CA LEU A 93 -5.84 13.08 -16.31
C LEU A 93 -5.60 12.42 -14.95
N TRP A 94 -6.67 12.07 -14.25
CA TRP A 94 -6.55 11.37 -12.97
C TRP A 94 -5.91 9.98 -13.11
N TYR A 95 -6.24 9.26 -14.19
CA TYR A 95 -5.62 7.97 -14.47
C TYR A 95 -4.10 8.09 -14.62
N ILE A 96 -3.62 9.14 -15.28
CA ILE A 96 -2.18 9.41 -15.40
C ILE A 96 -1.56 9.67 -14.02
N VAL A 97 -2.22 10.49 -13.18
CA VAL A 97 -1.76 10.75 -11.81
C VAL A 97 -1.72 9.46 -10.99
N TRP A 98 -2.76 8.65 -11.09
CA TRP A 98 -2.82 7.36 -10.40
C TRP A 98 -1.74 6.40 -10.88
N LEU A 99 -1.45 6.37 -12.18
CA LEU A 99 -0.35 5.59 -12.74
C LEU A 99 1.00 6.01 -12.13
N VAL A 100 1.24 7.31 -11.99
CA VAL A 100 2.46 7.82 -11.33
C VAL A 100 2.53 7.37 -9.87
N ILE A 101 1.42 7.49 -9.14
CA ILE A 101 1.32 7.00 -7.74
C ILE A 101 1.64 5.50 -7.67
N TRP A 102 1.10 4.71 -8.59
CA TRP A 102 1.35 3.28 -8.65
C TRP A 102 2.83 2.96 -8.89
N VAL A 103 3.46 3.62 -9.87
CA VAL A 103 4.89 3.42 -10.18
C VAL A 103 5.76 3.81 -8.99
N VAL A 104 5.49 4.96 -8.36
CA VAL A 104 6.24 5.41 -7.18
C VAL A 104 6.06 4.43 -6.03
N GLY A 105 4.83 3.97 -5.78
CA GLY A 105 4.55 2.97 -4.75
C GLY A 105 5.28 1.66 -4.99
N LEU A 106 5.33 1.21 -6.24
CA LEU A 106 6.07 0.00 -6.62
C LEU A 106 7.58 0.16 -6.38
N ILE A 107 8.16 1.33 -6.74
CA ILE A 107 9.57 1.62 -6.48
C ILE A 107 9.85 1.61 -4.97
N LEU A 108 9.01 2.27 -4.18
CA LEU A 108 9.15 2.29 -2.72
C LEU A 108 9.03 0.89 -2.12
N ALA A 109 8.12 0.06 -2.61
CA ALA A 109 7.99 -1.32 -2.19
C ALA A 109 9.23 -2.16 -2.51
N LEU A 110 9.82 -1.96 -3.68
CA LEU A 110 11.09 -2.62 -4.06
C LEU A 110 12.25 -2.19 -3.17
N GLN A 111 12.33 -0.90 -2.84
CA GLN A 111 13.39 -0.35 -1.98
C GLN A 111 13.22 -0.73 -0.51
N ALA A 112 12.00 -0.97 -0.06
CA ALA A 112 11.70 -1.28 1.33
C ALA A 112 12.24 -2.64 1.79
N GLY A 113 12.44 -3.59 0.86
CA GLY A 113 12.92 -4.92 1.21
C GLY A 113 12.02 -5.69 2.18
N GLY A 114 10.71 -5.49 2.07
CA GLY A 114 9.71 -6.09 2.95
C GLY A 114 9.44 -5.33 4.25
N ARG A 115 10.16 -4.24 4.50
CA ARG A 115 9.92 -3.37 5.66
C ARG A 115 8.74 -2.43 5.40
N ARG A 116 8.18 -1.89 6.48
CA ARG A 116 7.15 -0.86 6.36
C ARG A 116 7.70 0.40 5.71
N PHE A 117 6.92 0.98 4.84
CA PHE A 117 7.24 2.28 4.26
C PHE A 117 5.99 3.16 4.19
N ALA A 118 6.20 4.45 4.12
CA ALA A 118 5.14 5.43 3.93
C ALA A 118 5.42 6.25 2.67
N PHE A 119 4.36 6.72 2.03
CA PHE A 119 4.50 7.62 0.90
C PHE A 119 5.04 8.98 1.37
N PRO A 120 5.96 9.59 0.62
CA PRO A 120 6.42 10.94 0.91
C PRO A 120 5.32 11.97 0.63
N GLY A 121 5.39 13.13 1.32
CA GLY A 121 4.51 14.25 1.10
C GLY A 121 3.06 14.02 1.53
N ILE A 122 2.13 14.58 0.79
CA ILE A 122 0.68 14.55 1.10
C ILE A 122 0.14 13.11 1.20
N LEU A 123 0.61 12.20 0.36
CA LEU A 123 0.16 10.81 0.38
C LEU A 123 0.56 10.06 1.66
N GLY A 124 1.49 10.57 2.43
CA GLY A 124 1.82 10.06 3.76
C GLY A 124 0.66 10.11 4.75
N ILE A 125 -0.35 10.95 4.51
CA ILE A 125 -1.58 10.99 5.31
C ILE A 125 -2.35 9.66 5.29
N ALA A 126 -2.15 8.85 4.25
CA ALA A 126 -2.77 7.53 4.14
C ALA A 126 -2.43 6.63 5.34
N SER A 127 -1.25 6.81 5.93
CA SER A 127 -0.81 6.04 7.11
C SER A 127 -1.76 6.16 8.31
N LYS A 128 -2.52 7.25 8.42
CA LYS A 128 -3.53 7.45 9.47
C LYS A 128 -4.70 6.48 9.35
N TYR A 129 -5.00 6.02 8.15
CA TYR A 129 -6.12 5.13 7.86
C TYR A 129 -5.71 3.66 7.79
N VAL A 130 -4.40 3.38 7.81
CA VAL A 130 -3.87 2.01 7.76
C VAL A 130 -4.44 1.13 8.87
N PRO A 131 -4.51 1.56 10.15
CA PRO A 131 -5.06 0.72 11.21
C PRO A 131 -6.51 0.29 10.97
N MET A 132 -7.32 1.16 10.33
CA MET A 132 -8.69 0.84 9.98
C MET A 132 -8.75 -0.33 8.98
N VAL A 133 -7.92 -0.26 7.94
CA VAL A 133 -7.87 -1.31 6.90
C VAL A 133 -7.24 -2.59 7.44
N GLU A 134 -6.20 -2.50 8.27
CA GLU A 134 -5.62 -3.66 8.94
C GLU A 134 -6.65 -4.43 9.78
N SER A 135 -7.62 -3.73 10.36
CA SER A 135 -8.68 -4.35 11.15
C SER A 135 -9.60 -5.26 10.34
N TRP A 136 -9.64 -5.11 9.02
CA TRP A 136 -10.43 -5.98 8.14
C TRP A 136 -9.86 -7.39 8.03
N ALA A 137 -8.57 -7.57 8.23
CA ALA A 137 -7.87 -8.85 8.16
C ALA A 137 -7.47 -9.35 9.56
N LYS A 138 -8.44 -9.54 10.41
CA LYS A 138 -8.26 -10.14 11.75
C LYS A 138 -8.24 -11.64 11.71
#